data_44ff2e3922802cabe25a86dfdb5b0626
#
_entry.id   44ff2e3922802cabe25a86dfdb5b0626
#
_cell.length_a   1.000
_cell.length_b   1.000
_cell.length_c   1.000
_cell.angle_alpha   90.00
_cell.angle_beta   90.00
_cell.angle_gamma   90.00
#
_symmetry.space_group_name_H-M   'P 1'
#
loop_
_entity.id
_entity.type
_entity.pdbx_description
1 polymer ?
#
loop_
_entity_poly.entity_id
_entity_poly.type
_entity_poly.pdbx_seq_one_letter_code
_entity_poly.pdbx_strand_id
1 'polypeptide(L)'
;MDDNNDGFPEDPIINSSGEEVIPIFVSELLTPNELGEESNWRIVNIDKYPTANVKVYSPSGIIIYESWSYKNDWDGTDKNGKPLPSGPYLYIIDRGDETQVEEGWLYLFN
;
A
#
# COMPACT_ATOMS: atom_id res chain seq x y z
N MET A 1 -18.95 10.70 -21.97
CA MET A 1 -18.85 10.90 -21.23
C MET A 1 -19.49 10.53 -20.48
N ASP A 2 -19.38 10.32 -19.88
CA ASP A 2 -19.87 9.88 -19.07
C ASP A 2 -20.60 10.76 -18.70
N ASP A 3 -21.00 11.06 -18.92
CA ASP A 3 -21.64 11.82 -18.58
C ASP A 3 -22.21 11.61 -17.56
N ASN A 4 -21.94 10.84 -17.06
CA ASN A 4 -22.52 10.53 -16.05
C ASN A 4 -22.11 11.32 -15.04
N ASN A 5 -21.23 11.92 -14.93
CA ASN A 5 -21.00 12.65 -13.92
C ASN A 5 -21.15 12.10 -12.63
N ASP A 6 -20.73 10.92 -12.40
CA ASP A 6 -20.77 10.27 -11.12
C ASP A 6 -19.58 10.62 -10.30
N GLY A 7 -18.70 11.47 -10.77
CA GLY A 7 -17.55 11.85 -10.02
C GLY A 7 -16.36 10.96 -10.23
N PHE A 8 -16.47 9.99 -11.10
CA PHE A 8 -15.35 9.08 -11.38
C PHE A 8 -14.84 9.33 -12.79
N PRO A 9 -13.55 9.14 -13.01
CA PRO A 9 -13.03 9.28 -14.37
C PRO A 9 -13.63 8.23 -15.27
N GLU A 10 -13.95 8.62 -16.48
CA GLU A 10 -14.49 7.70 -17.43
C GLU A 10 -13.40 7.02 -18.21
N ASP A 11 -12.28 7.65 -18.38
CA ASP A 11 -11.21 7.12 -19.19
C ASP A 11 -10.22 6.39 -18.31
N PRO A 12 -9.63 5.31 -18.79
CA PRO A 12 -8.61 4.63 -18.02
C PRO A 12 -7.37 5.50 -17.86
N ILE A 13 -6.61 5.24 -16.82
CA ILE A 13 -5.33 5.88 -16.59
C ILE A 13 -4.30 5.09 -17.38
N ILE A 14 -3.52 5.79 -18.21
CA ILE A 14 -2.57 5.15 -19.11
C ILE A 14 -1.17 5.56 -18.70
N ASN A 15 -0.25 4.61 -18.58
CA ASN A 15 1.14 4.92 -18.25
C ASN A 15 1.91 5.30 -19.52
N SER A 16 3.20 5.56 -19.37
CA SER A 16 4.01 6.04 -20.49
C SER A 16 4.17 5.01 -21.59
N SER A 17 3.92 3.75 -21.31
CA SER A 17 3.99 2.69 -22.31
C SER A 17 2.66 2.49 -23.02
N GLY A 18 1.63 3.26 -22.70
CA GLY A 18 0.33 3.13 -23.33
C GLY A 18 -0.55 2.08 -22.71
N GLU A 19 -0.19 1.57 -21.55
CA GLU A 19 -0.95 0.52 -20.89
C GLU A 19 -1.87 1.11 -19.84
N GLU A 20 -3.01 0.46 -19.64
CA GLU A 20 -3.95 0.89 -18.62
C GLU A 20 -3.37 0.66 -17.23
N VAL A 21 -3.48 1.66 -16.35
CA VAL A 21 -2.97 1.58 -15.00
C VAL A 21 -4.13 1.28 -14.08
N ILE A 22 -4.03 0.20 -13.32
CA ILE A 22 -5.03 -0.19 -12.34
C ILE A 22 -4.67 0.49 -11.02
N PRO A 23 -5.56 1.33 -10.47
CA PRO A 23 -5.22 2.03 -9.23
C PRO A 23 -5.14 1.07 -8.05
N ILE A 24 -4.28 1.39 -7.08
CA ILE A 24 -4.24 0.67 -5.83
C ILE A 24 -4.81 1.58 -4.75
N PHE A 25 -5.35 0.96 -3.71
CA PHE A 25 -5.93 1.70 -2.60
C PHE A 25 -5.28 1.17 -1.33
N VAL A 26 -4.56 2.03 -0.63
CA VAL A 26 -3.72 1.63 0.49
C VAL A 26 -4.46 1.94 1.78
N SER A 27 -4.59 0.94 2.64
CA SER A 27 -5.19 1.14 3.94
C SER A 27 -4.26 2.00 4.79
N GLU A 28 -4.83 3.00 5.45
CA GLU A 28 -4.05 3.90 6.30
C GLU A 28 -4.11 3.50 7.76
N LEU A 29 -4.73 2.37 8.07
CA LEU A 29 -4.89 1.91 9.44
C LEU A 29 -4.54 0.44 9.52
N LEU A 30 -3.78 0.08 10.55
CA LEU A 30 -3.42 -1.31 10.82
C LEU A 30 -3.62 -1.56 12.31
N THR A 31 -4.48 -2.54 12.65
CA THR A 31 -4.80 -2.87 14.03
C THR A 31 -4.59 -4.36 14.26
N PRO A 32 -3.33 -4.79 14.43
CA PRO A 32 -3.01 -6.22 14.44
C PRO A 32 -3.66 -7.01 15.57
N ASN A 33 -3.97 -6.34 16.69
CA ASN A 33 -4.52 -7.05 17.83
C ASN A 33 -6.03 -7.16 17.79
N GLU A 34 -6.66 -6.68 16.71
CA GLU A 34 -8.11 -6.77 16.60
C GLU A 34 -8.45 -7.71 15.46
N LEU A 35 -9.62 -8.31 15.55
CA LEU A 35 -10.11 -9.14 14.47
C LEU A 35 -10.70 -8.23 13.41
N GLY A 36 -10.54 -8.60 12.16
CA GLY A 36 -11.15 -7.86 11.09
C GLY A 36 -10.17 -7.56 9.99
N GLU A 37 -10.58 -6.65 9.10
CA GLU A 37 -9.81 -6.42 7.88
C GLU A 37 -8.53 -5.67 8.13
N GLU A 38 -8.47 -4.88 9.23
CA GLU A 38 -7.27 -4.10 9.51
C GLU A 38 -6.24 -4.88 10.33
N SER A 39 -6.44 -6.16 10.58
CA SER A 39 -5.43 -6.93 11.31
C SER A 39 -4.20 -7.21 10.45
N ASN A 40 -4.33 -7.12 9.13
CA ASN A 40 -3.20 -7.12 8.20
C ASN A 40 -3.30 -5.90 7.32
N TRP A 41 -2.15 -5.40 6.88
CA TRP A 41 -2.14 -4.20 6.04
C TRP A 41 -2.63 -4.55 4.65
N ARG A 42 -3.66 -3.86 4.20
CA ARG A 42 -4.31 -4.20 2.95
C ARG A 42 -4.03 -3.16 1.90
N ILE A 43 -3.62 -3.60 0.75
CA ILE A 43 -3.43 -2.76 -0.42
C ILE A 43 -4.26 -3.38 -1.54
N VAL A 44 -5.38 -2.74 -1.86
CA VAL A 44 -6.31 -3.26 -2.87
C VAL A 44 -5.64 -3.21 -4.24
N ASN A 45 -5.74 -4.28 -4.97
CA ASN A 45 -5.20 -4.40 -6.33
C ASN A 45 -3.67 -4.52 -6.40
N ILE A 46 -2.99 -4.69 -5.26
CA ILE A 46 -1.53 -4.87 -5.32
C ILE A 46 -1.18 -6.16 -6.04
N ASP A 47 -2.09 -7.13 -6.05
CA ASP A 47 -1.86 -8.39 -6.75
C ASP A 47 -1.78 -8.22 -8.26
N LYS A 48 -2.22 -7.08 -8.77
CA LYS A 48 -2.09 -6.78 -10.20
C LYS A 48 -0.67 -6.33 -10.57
N TYR A 49 0.18 -6.13 -9.58
CA TYR A 49 1.54 -5.67 -9.79
C TYR A 49 2.52 -6.64 -9.14
N PRO A 50 2.76 -7.78 -9.78
CA PRO A 50 3.55 -8.86 -9.14
C PRO A 50 5.01 -8.49 -8.90
N THR A 51 5.51 -7.42 -9.52
CA THR A 51 6.88 -6.99 -9.29
C THR A 51 6.95 -5.75 -8.42
N ALA A 52 5.84 -5.36 -7.78
CA ALA A 52 5.84 -4.17 -6.95
C ALA A 52 6.73 -4.33 -5.74
N ASN A 53 7.38 -3.24 -5.36
CA ASN A 53 8.19 -3.19 -4.16
C ASN A 53 7.44 -2.34 -3.13
N VAL A 54 7.25 -2.89 -1.94
CA VAL A 54 6.52 -2.23 -0.86
C VAL A 54 7.49 -2.05 0.30
N LYS A 55 7.62 -0.82 0.78
CA LYS A 55 8.50 -0.50 1.90
C LYS A 55 7.74 0.27 2.95
N VAL A 56 8.06 0.01 4.21
CA VAL A 56 7.52 0.78 5.33
C VAL A 56 8.70 1.28 6.15
N TYR A 57 8.65 2.55 6.50
CA TYR A 57 9.73 3.22 7.22
C TYR A 57 9.22 3.70 8.57
N SER A 58 10.09 3.67 9.57
CA SER A 58 9.81 4.32 10.83
C SER A 58 9.80 5.83 10.63
N PRO A 59 9.25 6.59 11.58
CA PRO A 59 9.29 8.06 11.46
C PRO A 59 10.70 8.62 11.37
N SER A 60 11.70 7.87 11.84
CA SER A 60 13.09 8.31 11.74
C SER A 60 13.74 7.94 10.42
N GLY A 61 12.99 7.28 9.51
CA GLY A 61 13.51 7.01 8.18
C GLY A 61 14.18 5.66 8.01
N ILE A 62 14.02 4.76 8.97
CA ILE A 62 14.63 3.43 8.90
C ILE A 62 13.62 2.47 8.29
N ILE A 63 14.05 1.67 7.31
CA ILE A 63 13.18 0.67 6.71
C ILE A 63 12.92 -0.42 7.73
N ILE A 64 11.66 -0.65 8.06
CA ILE A 64 11.29 -1.66 9.04
C ILE A 64 10.59 -2.84 8.39
N TYR A 65 10.14 -2.71 7.15
CA TYR A 65 9.51 -3.79 6.42
C TYR A 65 9.69 -3.54 4.94
N GLU A 66 9.96 -4.59 4.19
CA GLU A 66 10.06 -4.51 2.75
C GLU A 66 9.58 -5.82 2.16
N SER A 67 8.84 -5.75 1.07
CA SER A 67 8.33 -6.94 0.40
C SER A 67 8.28 -6.70 -1.10
N TRP A 68 8.65 -7.71 -1.87
CA TRP A 68 8.40 -7.79 -3.29
C TRP A 68 7.20 -8.72 -3.46
N SER A 69 6.26 -8.34 -4.30
CA SER A 69 5.03 -9.14 -4.51
C SER A 69 4.21 -9.27 -3.22
N TYR A 70 3.90 -8.15 -2.62
CA TYR A 70 3.21 -8.11 -1.34
C TYR A 70 1.86 -8.86 -1.41
N LYS A 71 1.53 -9.61 -0.37
CA LYS A 71 0.34 -10.47 -0.34
C LYS A 71 -0.69 -10.04 0.71
N ASN A 72 -0.65 -8.80 1.18
CA ASN A 72 -1.61 -8.31 2.17
C ASN A 72 -1.52 -9.10 3.48
N ASP A 73 -0.32 -9.44 3.88
CA ASP A 73 -0.14 -10.30 5.04
C ASP A 73 0.76 -9.71 6.13
N TRP A 74 1.16 -8.45 6.02
CA TRP A 74 1.99 -7.85 7.07
C TRP A 74 1.11 -7.39 8.22
N ASP A 75 1.51 -7.74 9.43
CA ASP A 75 0.73 -7.49 10.63
C ASP A 75 1.41 -6.52 11.58
N GLY A 76 2.32 -5.68 11.09
CA GLY A 76 2.91 -4.65 11.95
C GLY A 76 4.06 -5.12 12.80
N THR A 77 4.72 -6.21 12.41
CA THR A 77 5.86 -6.71 13.14
C THR A 77 7.16 -6.38 12.42
N ASP A 78 8.27 -6.35 13.17
CA ASP A 78 9.58 -6.17 12.57
C ASP A 78 10.09 -7.50 12.02
N LYS A 79 11.29 -7.49 11.48
CA LYS A 79 11.83 -8.69 10.84
C LYS A 79 12.07 -9.84 11.80
N ASN A 80 12.04 -9.57 13.09
CA ASN A 80 12.19 -10.61 14.10
C ASN A 80 10.83 -11.06 14.64
N GLY A 81 9.74 -10.57 14.08
CA GLY A 81 8.42 -10.96 14.53
C GLY A 81 7.92 -10.19 15.73
N LYS A 82 8.60 -9.13 16.13
CA LYS A 82 8.17 -8.37 17.29
C LYS A 82 7.21 -7.28 16.86
N PRO A 83 6.14 -7.04 17.62
CA PRO A 83 5.22 -5.96 17.30
C PRO A 83 5.92 -4.61 17.34
N LEU A 84 5.63 -3.78 16.36
CA LEU A 84 6.17 -2.43 16.32
C LEU A 84 5.34 -1.52 17.21
N PRO A 85 5.93 -0.43 17.71
CA PRO A 85 5.16 0.51 18.53
C PRO A 85 4.03 1.14 17.75
N SER A 86 2.95 1.46 18.44
CA SER A 86 1.84 2.20 17.83
C SER A 86 2.32 3.57 17.38
N GLY A 87 1.78 4.05 16.27
CA GLY A 87 2.11 5.36 15.78
C GLY A 87 2.10 5.42 14.26
N PRO A 88 2.56 6.53 13.69
CA PRO A 88 2.58 6.69 12.25
C PRO A 88 3.83 6.09 11.63
N TYR A 89 3.67 5.49 10.46
CA TYR A 89 4.77 4.93 9.68
C TYR A 89 4.59 5.40 8.24
N LEU A 90 5.69 5.58 7.54
CA LEU A 90 5.64 6.03 6.15
C LEU A 90 5.74 4.83 5.23
N TYR A 91 4.88 4.75 4.23
CA TYR A 91 5.01 3.68 3.24
C TYR A 91 5.38 4.26 1.89
N ILE A 92 6.08 3.47 1.10
CA ILE A 92 6.42 3.81 -0.28
C ILE A 92 6.21 2.54 -1.10
N ILE A 93 5.39 2.65 -2.14
CA ILE A 93 5.06 1.53 -3.00
C ILE A 93 5.45 1.89 -4.42
N ASP A 94 6.38 1.11 -4.99
CA ASP A 94 6.79 1.25 -6.37
C ASP A 94 6.18 0.10 -7.14
N ARG A 95 5.23 0.38 -8.02
CA ARG A 95 4.51 -0.67 -8.72
C ARG A 95 5.36 -1.38 -9.77
N GLY A 96 6.45 -0.76 -10.17
CA GLY A 96 7.33 -1.39 -11.16
C GLY A 96 6.83 -1.28 -12.58
N ASP A 97 5.87 -0.39 -12.84
CA ASP A 97 5.28 -0.24 -14.16
C ASP A 97 5.54 1.16 -14.71
N GLU A 98 6.55 1.84 -14.16
CA GLU A 98 6.94 3.17 -14.63
C GLU A 98 5.94 4.25 -14.28
N THR A 99 4.95 3.98 -13.45
CA THR A 99 4.10 5.02 -12.92
C THR A 99 4.76 5.64 -11.69
N GLN A 100 4.16 6.70 -11.19
CA GLN A 100 4.71 7.35 -10.01
C GLN A 100 4.61 6.42 -8.81
N VAL A 101 5.57 6.58 -7.91
CA VAL A 101 5.58 5.86 -6.66
C VAL A 101 4.44 6.37 -5.79
N GLU A 102 3.79 5.44 -5.08
CA GLU A 102 2.73 5.78 -4.17
C GLU A 102 3.33 5.93 -2.78
N GLU A 103 3.08 7.04 -2.06
CA GLU A 103 3.61 7.16 -0.72
C GLU A 103 2.59 7.83 0.19
N GLY A 104 2.65 7.52 1.47
CA GLY A 104 1.72 8.08 2.43
C GLY A 104 2.02 7.57 3.83
N TRP A 105 1.10 7.84 4.74
CA TRP A 105 1.26 7.47 6.14
C TRP A 105 0.31 6.34 6.49
N LEU A 106 0.83 5.39 7.25
CA LEU A 106 0.08 4.26 7.79
C LEU A 106 0.09 4.41 9.31
N TYR A 107 -1.08 4.35 9.92
CA TYR A 107 -1.17 4.44 11.37
C TYR A 107 -1.33 3.05 11.96
N LEU A 108 -0.45 2.71 12.88
CA LEU A 108 -0.44 1.38 13.51
C LEU A 108 -0.92 1.52 14.95
N PHE A 109 -1.91 0.70 15.30
CA PHE A 109 -2.43 0.64 16.65
C PHE A 109 -2.27 -0.79 17.17
N ASN A 110 -1.44 -0.95 18.13
CA ASN A 110 -1.28 -2.24 18.79
C ASN A 110 -2.13 -2.33 20.04
#